data_2f6ff19fad7a39c8ecfc0bae8be808aa
#
_entry.id   2f6ff19fad7a39c8ecfc0bae8be808aa
#
_cell.length_a   1.000
_cell.length_b   1.000
_cell.length_c   1.000
_cell.angle_alpha   90.00
_cell.angle_beta   90.00
_cell.angle_gamma   90.00
#
_symmetry.space_group_name_H-M   'P 1'
#
loop_
_entity.id
_entity.type
_entity.pdbx_description
1 polymer ?
#
loop_
_entity_poly.entity_id
_entity_poly.type
_entity_poly.pdbx_seq_one_letter_code
_entity_poly.pdbx_strand_id
1 'polypeptide(L)'
;MVDSFGRAQQIPREQWKKEVLPQVLDAYQHAPEKLAALLLQYMREGLSEDLLPAALRLAALDKDIERGLSILAAIQRDIGELDSAQATLRELQQKLPTSLSPLVGFAMIADKQGDRSSATALLWGALQKDANHPDALHGWLSWEHQRLGEDRYGEALDEACALPNAWRPRMWRARNFLSKQQNDAALADCRNVAETAGNESDALFMMANDLGRAGLLDAIKELVLPRYKLEAHHPGIGIALLNYFAATKQAKEGMELLHQLRVRFPRALDQQLAPFDAEFTRQLVPPAAPLQGQPKVIVFRMDRPLWYGVLGKPEFLLPPPQKEGFVMFAGLAVIQDGPKTAQVQREDELGRLSRSVPLFLAEQLHLLAGIPAGTALPVVEGGGWVVSSVPWAEDRLTELLSDRERTNTKIVTGTVRPDGAQRRIDLWVYDTATKQRIGHATATGEDGKLGAAYLQLLREVSALVGGKPDLAPAVGTETFWDKYATTQAQLSALVIAAQGLLQKDLVFGQRAILEWTLALALEDRRSVQARMLLSTALAADAAMGSKVHKELAGPFAELFRLEPAASPFARTALPVLRALGLEPLWKQRREEILAAGPETYRHWIARIEGAPAGGKA
;
A
#
# COMPACT_ATOMS: atom_id res chain seq x y z
N MET A 1 1.67 24.88 7.24
CA MET A 1 1.38 25.13 5.81
C MET A 1 2.63 24.83 4.99
N VAL A 2 2.47 24.31 3.79
CA VAL A 2 3.61 24.09 2.88
C VAL A 2 3.53 25.16 1.81
N ASP A 3 4.61 25.93 1.60
CA ASP A 3 4.66 26.97 0.56
C ASP A 3 4.74 26.34 -0.84
N SER A 4 4.67 27.17 -1.88
CA SER A 4 4.78 26.73 -3.29
C SER A 4 6.10 26.02 -3.62
N PHE A 5 7.07 26.03 -2.71
CA PHE A 5 8.37 25.34 -2.81
C PHE A 5 8.48 24.11 -1.90
N GLY A 6 7.38 23.70 -1.24
CA GLY A 6 7.37 22.50 -0.38
C GLY A 6 7.95 22.73 1.02
N ARG A 7 8.18 23.96 1.48
CA ARG A 7 8.73 24.24 2.80
C ARG A 7 7.60 24.41 3.82
N ALA A 8 7.75 23.75 4.98
CA ALA A 8 6.83 23.94 6.09
C ALA A 8 7.00 25.36 6.69
N GLN A 9 5.99 26.20 6.54
CA GLN A 9 5.91 27.48 7.22
C GLN A 9 5.09 27.34 8.50
N GLN A 10 5.67 27.80 9.62
CA GLN A 10 4.92 27.97 10.86
C GLN A 10 4.19 29.31 10.77
N ILE A 11 2.85 29.25 10.69
CA ILE A 11 1.99 30.44 10.73
C ILE A 11 1.54 30.61 12.18
N PRO A 12 1.63 31.82 12.78
CA PRO A 12 1.07 32.09 14.09
C PRO A 12 -0.43 31.75 14.12
N ARG A 13 -0.90 31.17 15.24
CA ARG A 13 -2.29 30.70 15.38
C ARG A 13 -3.33 31.76 15.02
N GLU A 14 -3.14 33.02 15.45
CA GLU A 14 -4.05 34.12 15.17
C GLU A 14 -4.07 34.53 13.70
N GLN A 15 -2.93 34.47 13.03
CA GLN A 15 -2.86 34.72 11.58
C GLN A 15 -3.54 33.59 10.82
N TRP A 16 -3.31 32.34 11.23
CA TRP A 16 -3.94 31.17 10.63
C TRP A 16 -5.47 31.21 10.75
N LYS A 17 -6.00 31.62 11.92
CA LYS A 17 -7.44 31.83 12.12
C LYS A 17 -8.05 32.85 11.17
N LYS A 18 -7.35 33.96 10.94
CA LYS A 18 -7.86 35.08 10.11
C LYS A 18 -7.74 34.81 8.61
N GLU A 19 -6.64 34.19 8.17
CA GLU A 19 -6.30 34.10 6.75
C GLU A 19 -6.58 32.72 6.15
N VAL A 20 -6.38 31.65 6.91
CA VAL A 20 -6.43 30.28 6.39
C VAL A 20 -7.73 29.56 6.73
N LEU A 21 -8.18 29.65 7.99
CA LEU A 21 -9.39 28.95 8.46
C LEU A 21 -10.62 29.26 7.60
N PRO A 22 -10.94 30.54 7.27
CA PRO A 22 -12.09 30.85 6.43
C PRO A 22 -11.99 30.23 5.04
N GLN A 23 -10.79 30.24 4.43
CA GLN A 23 -10.57 29.66 3.09
C GLN A 23 -10.75 28.15 3.10
N VAL A 24 -10.27 27.47 4.16
CA VAL A 24 -10.45 26.02 4.33
C VAL A 24 -11.93 25.69 4.49
N LEU A 25 -12.67 26.42 5.32
CA LEU A 25 -14.10 26.19 5.52
C LEU A 25 -14.92 26.47 4.26
N ASP A 26 -14.58 27.52 3.50
CA ASP A 26 -15.24 27.88 2.25
C ASP A 26 -14.96 26.85 1.14
N ALA A 27 -13.77 26.28 1.10
CA ALA A 27 -13.43 25.22 0.13
C ALA A 27 -14.35 24.00 0.24
N TYR A 28 -14.92 23.74 1.42
CA TYR A 28 -15.81 22.60 1.66
C TYR A 28 -17.28 23.00 1.87
N GLN A 29 -17.67 24.24 1.59
CA GLN A 29 -19.05 24.73 1.79
C GLN A 29 -20.13 23.91 1.05
N HIS A 30 -19.78 23.27 -0.08
CA HIS A 30 -20.67 22.41 -0.86
C HIS A 30 -20.49 20.90 -0.58
N ALA A 31 -19.69 20.53 0.43
CA ALA A 31 -19.44 19.16 0.83
C ALA A 31 -19.76 18.98 2.33
N PRO A 32 -21.06 18.86 2.72
CA PRO A 32 -21.50 18.87 4.11
C PRO A 32 -20.78 17.85 5.02
N GLU A 33 -20.52 16.64 4.52
CA GLU A 33 -19.81 15.62 5.30
C GLU A 33 -18.38 16.02 5.66
N LYS A 34 -17.66 16.61 4.71
CA LYS A 34 -16.29 17.09 4.93
C LYS A 34 -16.28 18.33 5.82
N LEU A 35 -17.24 19.23 5.61
CA LEU A 35 -17.40 20.42 6.46
C LEU A 35 -17.70 20.01 7.91
N ALA A 36 -18.62 19.07 8.12
CA ALA A 36 -18.94 18.54 9.46
C ALA A 36 -17.68 17.95 10.15
N ALA A 37 -16.89 17.15 9.44
CA ALA A 37 -15.67 16.58 9.98
C ALA A 37 -14.64 17.65 10.39
N LEU A 38 -14.48 18.69 9.57
CA LEU A 38 -13.61 19.84 9.88
C LEU A 38 -14.10 20.64 11.09
N LEU A 39 -15.40 20.92 11.16
CA LEU A 39 -15.98 21.63 12.31
C LEU A 39 -15.74 20.87 13.61
N LEU A 40 -15.97 19.56 13.63
CA LEU A 40 -15.69 18.71 14.80
C LEU A 40 -14.21 18.68 15.16
N GLN A 41 -13.32 18.66 14.18
CA GLN A 41 -11.88 18.75 14.42
C GLN A 41 -11.51 20.08 15.07
N TYR A 42 -11.92 21.20 14.49
CA TYR A 42 -11.54 22.52 14.97
C TYR A 42 -12.22 22.91 16.29
N MET A 43 -13.41 22.37 16.59
CA MET A 43 -13.99 22.45 17.92
C MET A 43 -13.08 21.84 19.00
N ARG A 44 -12.50 20.65 18.72
CA ARG A 44 -11.53 20.01 19.63
C ARG A 44 -10.25 20.83 19.82
N GLU A 45 -9.90 21.63 18.84
CA GLU A 45 -8.76 22.56 18.88
C GLU A 45 -9.09 23.89 19.59
N GLY A 46 -10.35 24.05 20.04
CA GLY A 46 -10.81 25.24 20.80
C GLY A 46 -11.04 26.45 19.91
N LEU A 47 -11.53 26.26 18.67
CA LEU A 47 -11.79 27.32 17.70
C LEU A 47 -13.27 27.63 17.54
N SER A 48 -14.14 27.20 18.45
CA SER A 48 -15.60 27.24 18.30
C SER A 48 -16.15 28.65 17.97
N GLU A 49 -15.53 29.71 18.47
CA GLU A 49 -15.95 31.10 18.18
C GLU A 49 -15.85 31.43 16.67
N ASP A 50 -14.83 30.92 16.01
CA ASP A 50 -14.58 31.19 14.59
C ASP A 50 -15.42 30.30 13.65
N LEU A 51 -16.10 29.27 14.20
CA LEU A 51 -16.81 28.24 13.42
C LEU A 51 -18.30 28.52 13.23
N LEU A 52 -18.92 29.43 13.99
CA LEU A 52 -20.37 29.65 13.99
C LEU A 52 -20.96 29.93 12.58
N PRO A 53 -20.35 30.79 11.72
CA PRO A 53 -20.88 31.02 10.38
C PRO A 53 -20.90 29.78 9.49
N ALA A 54 -19.88 28.92 9.61
CA ALA A 54 -19.80 27.67 8.87
C ALA A 54 -20.78 26.62 9.39
N ALA A 55 -21.01 26.57 10.70
CA ALA A 55 -22.00 25.70 11.34
C ALA A 55 -23.44 26.07 10.94
N LEU A 56 -23.76 27.35 10.85
CA LEU A 56 -25.06 27.83 10.34
C LEU A 56 -25.26 27.41 8.88
N ARG A 57 -24.24 27.52 8.05
CA ARG A 57 -24.29 27.02 6.66
C ARG A 57 -24.48 25.51 6.60
N LEU A 58 -23.76 24.75 7.42
CA LEU A 58 -23.91 23.30 7.50
C LEU A 58 -25.34 22.93 7.87
N ALA A 59 -25.91 23.52 8.93
CA ALA A 59 -27.27 23.24 9.38
C ALA A 59 -28.34 23.56 8.32
N ALA A 60 -28.07 24.55 7.45
CA ALA A 60 -28.97 24.94 6.37
C ALA A 60 -28.86 24.02 5.13
N LEU A 61 -27.69 23.44 4.84
CA LEU A 61 -27.40 22.74 3.59
C LEU A 61 -27.28 21.21 3.74
N ASP A 62 -27.07 20.73 4.96
CA ASP A 62 -26.88 19.32 5.19
C ASP A 62 -28.22 18.56 5.08
N LYS A 63 -28.23 17.52 4.25
CA LYS A 63 -29.38 16.59 4.16
C LYS A 63 -29.55 15.77 5.45
N ASP A 64 -28.46 15.54 6.18
CA ASP A 64 -28.45 14.95 7.51
C ASP A 64 -28.77 16.05 8.53
N ILE A 65 -30.06 16.24 8.78
CA ILE A 65 -30.59 17.27 9.71
C ILE A 65 -30.02 17.07 11.11
N GLU A 66 -29.88 15.84 11.55
CA GLU A 66 -29.37 15.54 12.90
C GLU A 66 -27.91 16.01 13.05
N ARG A 67 -27.05 15.67 12.09
CA ARG A 67 -25.65 16.09 12.06
C ARG A 67 -25.52 17.61 12.05
N GLY A 68 -26.23 18.27 11.13
CA GLY A 68 -26.15 19.72 10.95
C GLY A 68 -26.55 20.50 12.21
N LEU A 69 -27.73 20.20 12.76
CA LEU A 69 -28.25 20.89 13.95
C LEU A 69 -27.49 20.52 15.24
N SER A 70 -27.04 19.28 15.38
CA SER A 70 -26.25 18.86 16.56
C SER A 70 -24.89 19.59 16.61
N ILE A 71 -24.20 19.73 15.48
CA ILE A 71 -22.94 20.47 15.42
C ILE A 71 -23.16 21.96 15.69
N LEU A 72 -24.21 22.55 15.11
CA LEU A 72 -24.56 23.95 15.38
C LEU A 72 -24.83 24.18 16.88
N ALA A 73 -25.66 23.35 17.49
CA ALA A 73 -25.98 23.45 18.92
C ALA A 73 -24.73 23.29 19.81
N ALA A 74 -23.83 22.38 19.43
CA ALA A 74 -22.58 22.17 20.16
C ALA A 74 -21.66 23.39 20.09
N ILE A 75 -21.53 24.03 18.92
CA ILE A 75 -20.74 25.26 18.74
C ILE A 75 -21.38 26.41 19.52
N GLN A 76 -22.71 26.63 19.43
CA GLN A 76 -23.42 27.64 20.18
C GLN A 76 -23.23 27.47 21.71
N ARG A 77 -23.31 26.23 22.19
CA ARG A 77 -23.02 25.92 23.58
C ARG A 77 -21.58 26.27 23.97
N ASP A 78 -20.61 25.91 23.15
CA ASP A 78 -19.20 26.11 23.47
C ASP A 78 -18.84 27.60 23.55
N ILE A 79 -19.42 28.45 22.68
CA ILE A 79 -19.25 29.90 22.73
C ILE A 79 -20.11 30.62 23.78
N GLY A 80 -20.95 29.86 24.52
CA GLY A 80 -21.78 30.41 25.60
C GLY A 80 -23.17 30.90 25.18
N GLU A 81 -23.56 30.75 23.91
CA GLU A 81 -24.92 31.09 23.44
C GLU A 81 -25.93 29.99 23.81
N LEU A 82 -26.14 29.78 25.11
CA LEU A 82 -26.93 28.65 25.63
C LEU A 82 -28.40 28.68 25.20
N ASP A 83 -29.00 29.87 25.11
CA ASP A 83 -30.39 30.00 24.65
C ASP A 83 -30.54 29.64 23.17
N SER A 84 -29.58 30.06 22.31
CA SER A 84 -29.52 29.69 20.90
C SER A 84 -29.33 28.18 20.77
N ALA A 85 -28.42 27.58 21.52
CA ALA A 85 -28.19 26.14 21.54
C ALA A 85 -29.45 25.35 21.91
N GLN A 86 -30.18 25.80 22.98
CA GLN A 86 -31.45 25.18 23.37
C GLN A 86 -32.51 25.29 22.27
N ALA A 87 -32.62 26.44 21.60
CA ALA A 87 -33.55 26.63 20.51
C ALA A 87 -33.25 25.69 19.34
N THR A 88 -31.98 25.58 18.97
CA THR A 88 -31.51 24.64 17.91
C THR A 88 -31.81 23.18 18.27
N LEU A 89 -31.62 22.78 19.53
CA LEU A 89 -31.94 21.42 20.00
C LEU A 89 -33.45 21.14 20.01
N ARG A 90 -34.28 22.15 20.36
CA ARG A 90 -35.75 22.00 20.25
C ARG A 90 -36.19 21.89 18.80
N GLU A 91 -35.57 22.63 17.88
CA GLU A 91 -35.82 22.48 16.45
C GLU A 91 -35.47 21.06 15.97
N LEU A 92 -34.31 20.53 16.39
CA LEU A 92 -33.90 19.15 16.08
C LEU A 92 -34.92 18.13 16.61
N GLN A 93 -35.38 18.29 17.86
CA GLN A 93 -36.37 17.42 18.49
C GLN A 93 -37.73 17.45 17.76
N GLN A 94 -38.13 18.63 17.24
CA GLN A 94 -39.35 18.76 16.46
C GLN A 94 -39.24 18.11 15.09
N LYS A 95 -38.08 18.27 14.41
CA LYS A 95 -37.85 17.68 13.08
C LYS A 95 -37.61 16.18 13.13
N LEU A 96 -36.95 15.70 14.20
CA LEU A 96 -36.59 14.29 14.41
C LEU A 96 -36.99 13.82 15.83
N PRO A 97 -38.26 13.54 16.10
CA PRO A 97 -38.76 13.21 17.46
C PRO A 97 -38.15 11.93 18.06
N THR A 98 -37.63 11.04 17.22
CA THR A 98 -36.99 9.78 17.65
C THR A 98 -35.51 9.93 17.96
N SER A 99 -34.88 11.03 17.55
CA SER A 99 -33.46 11.29 17.85
C SER A 99 -33.22 11.50 19.34
N LEU A 100 -32.15 10.94 19.84
CA LEU A 100 -31.68 11.11 21.21
C LEU A 100 -30.62 12.22 21.36
N SER A 101 -30.07 12.71 20.25
CA SER A 101 -29.09 13.78 20.23
C SER A 101 -29.55 15.05 20.97
N PRO A 102 -30.83 15.47 20.89
CA PRO A 102 -31.32 16.59 21.72
C PRO A 102 -31.17 16.37 23.20
N LEU A 103 -31.48 15.16 23.74
CA LEU A 103 -31.32 14.87 25.14
C LEU A 103 -29.86 14.98 25.60
N VAL A 104 -28.94 14.47 24.80
CA VAL A 104 -27.49 14.60 25.05
C VAL A 104 -27.08 16.08 25.02
N GLY A 105 -27.55 16.84 24.03
CA GLY A 105 -27.28 18.27 23.91
C GLY A 105 -27.78 19.07 25.11
N PHE A 106 -29.02 18.84 25.58
CA PHE A 106 -29.58 19.46 26.76
C PHE A 106 -28.80 19.10 28.03
N ALA A 107 -28.35 17.84 28.16
CA ALA A 107 -27.50 17.40 29.26
C ALA A 107 -26.18 18.19 29.30
N MET A 108 -25.52 18.36 28.13
CA MET A 108 -24.29 19.15 28.06
C MET A 108 -24.49 20.64 28.36
N ILE A 109 -25.66 21.21 28.05
CA ILE A 109 -26.02 22.57 28.44
C ILE A 109 -26.26 22.67 29.95
N ALA A 110 -27.00 21.73 30.55
CA ALA A 110 -27.25 21.69 32.00
C ALA A 110 -25.92 21.56 32.77
N ASP A 111 -25.01 20.72 32.33
CA ASP A 111 -23.67 20.61 32.94
C ASP A 111 -22.90 21.94 32.87
N LYS A 112 -22.94 22.63 31.72
CA LYS A 112 -22.30 23.96 31.58
C LYS A 112 -22.92 25.02 32.48
N GLN A 113 -24.20 24.86 32.82
CA GLN A 113 -24.92 25.71 33.78
C GLN A 113 -24.68 25.31 35.25
N GLY A 114 -23.92 24.23 35.48
CA GLY A 114 -23.62 23.72 36.82
C GLY A 114 -24.69 22.77 37.38
N ASP A 115 -25.77 22.50 36.67
CA ASP A 115 -26.82 21.55 37.06
C ASP A 115 -26.47 20.10 36.63
N ARG A 116 -25.50 19.54 37.33
CA ARG A 116 -25.01 18.17 37.06
C ARG A 116 -26.10 17.12 37.31
N SER A 117 -27.03 17.39 38.23
CA SER A 117 -28.12 16.46 38.55
C SER A 117 -29.08 16.29 37.38
N SER A 118 -29.55 17.39 36.81
CA SER A 118 -30.40 17.38 35.62
C SER A 118 -29.65 16.81 34.40
N ALA A 119 -28.37 17.15 34.25
CA ALA A 119 -27.53 16.63 33.21
C ALA A 119 -27.43 15.09 33.26
N THR A 120 -27.13 14.52 34.41
CA THR A 120 -27.04 13.06 34.61
C THR A 120 -28.39 12.38 34.36
N ALA A 121 -29.48 12.96 34.85
CA ALA A 121 -30.83 12.41 34.61
C ALA A 121 -31.22 12.39 33.12
N LEU A 122 -30.86 13.42 32.36
CA LEU A 122 -31.12 13.48 30.90
C LEU A 122 -30.35 12.41 30.15
N LEU A 123 -29.05 12.19 30.48
CA LEU A 123 -28.26 11.13 29.86
C LEU A 123 -28.78 9.75 30.20
N TRP A 124 -29.15 9.51 31.46
CA TRP A 124 -29.77 8.26 31.89
C TRP A 124 -31.08 8.00 31.14
N GLY A 125 -31.94 9.03 31.03
CA GLY A 125 -33.17 8.94 30.23
C GLY A 125 -32.94 8.63 28.74
N ALA A 126 -31.82 9.10 28.18
CA ALA A 126 -31.41 8.70 26.82
C ALA A 126 -30.98 7.23 26.78
N LEU A 127 -30.19 6.76 27.76
CA LEU A 127 -29.74 5.37 27.87
C LEU A 127 -30.88 4.38 28.09
N GLN A 128 -31.91 4.76 28.82
CA GLN A 128 -33.13 3.94 29.01
C GLN A 128 -33.87 3.71 27.68
N LYS A 129 -33.73 4.62 26.72
CA LYS A 129 -34.32 4.49 25.36
C LYS A 129 -33.40 3.72 24.40
N ASP A 130 -32.11 3.97 24.47
CA ASP A 130 -31.05 3.25 23.75
C ASP A 130 -29.81 3.14 24.63
N ALA A 131 -29.61 1.98 25.24
CA ALA A 131 -28.47 1.67 26.07
C ALA A 131 -27.12 1.79 25.33
N ASN A 132 -27.14 1.75 24.02
CA ASN A 132 -25.94 1.73 23.16
C ASN A 132 -25.61 3.11 22.57
N HIS A 133 -26.35 4.17 22.92
CA HIS A 133 -26.07 5.51 22.43
C HIS A 133 -24.68 5.97 22.89
N PRO A 134 -23.71 6.21 21.96
CA PRO A 134 -22.30 6.38 22.32
C PRO A 134 -22.06 7.59 23.22
N ASP A 135 -22.61 8.74 22.85
CA ASP A 135 -22.36 9.99 23.59
C ASP A 135 -23.09 10.03 24.93
N ALA A 136 -24.30 9.48 24.99
CA ALA A 136 -25.04 9.38 26.25
C ALA A 136 -24.31 8.48 27.26
N LEU A 137 -23.83 7.31 26.79
CA LEU A 137 -23.09 6.38 27.66
C LEU A 137 -21.76 6.98 28.12
N HIS A 138 -21.01 7.55 27.17
CA HIS A 138 -19.72 8.17 27.52
C HIS A 138 -19.90 9.31 28.55
N GLY A 139 -20.83 10.21 28.31
CA GLY A 139 -21.11 11.32 29.21
C GLY A 139 -21.56 10.83 30.58
N TRP A 140 -22.52 9.91 30.63
CA TRP A 140 -23.05 9.39 31.89
C TRP A 140 -21.97 8.64 32.70
N LEU A 141 -21.23 7.73 32.06
CA LEU A 141 -20.14 7.00 32.72
C LEU A 141 -19.03 7.94 33.21
N SER A 142 -18.69 8.97 32.44
CA SER A 142 -17.67 9.95 32.85
C SER A 142 -18.08 10.69 34.12
N TRP A 143 -19.35 11.08 34.25
CA TRP A 143 -19.86 11.78 35.44
C TRP A 143 -20.04 10.84 36.63
N GLU A 144 -20.52 9.62 36.41
CA GLU A 144 -20.60 8.61 37.45
C GLU A 144 -19.21 8.21 37.98
N HIS A 145 -18.22 8.12 37.13
CA HIS A 145 -16.84 7.89 37.52
C HIS A 145 -16.30 9.03 38.40
N GLN A 146 -16.58 10.28 38.07
CA GLN A 146 -16.21 11.43 38.88
C GLN A 146 -16.95 11.44 40.25
N ARG A 147 -18.20 10.99 40.27
CA ARG A 147 -19.04 10.96 41.49
C ARG A 147 -18.69 9.79 42.41
N LEU A 148 -18.49 8.61 41.86
CA LEU A 148 -18.30 7.36 42.62
C LEU A 148 -16.82 7.07 42.92
N GLY A 149 -15.91 7.59 42.12
CA GLY A 149 -14.50 7.24 42.15
C GLY A 149 -14.18 5.90 41.44
N GLU A 150 -12.89 5.61 41.32
CA GLU A 150 -12.39 4.43 40.59
C GLU A 150 -12.89 3.11 41.19
N ASP A 151 -12.94 3.04 42.52
CA ASP A 151 -13.31 1.80 43.24
C ASP A 151 -14.76 1.37 43.00
N ARG A 152 -15.66 2.32 42.76
CA ARG A 152 -17.10 2.07 42.55
C ARG A 152 -17.56 2.28 41.12
N TYR A 153 -16.63 2.57 40.19
CA TYR A 153 -16.96 2.73 38.76
C TYR A 153 -17.60 1.48 38.18
N GLY A 154 -17.22 0.30 38.68
CA GLY A 154 -17.84 -0.98 38.31
C GLY A 154 -19.35 -1.03 38.56
N GLU A 155 -19.87 -0.38 39.62
CA GLU A 155 -21.30 -0.32 39.93
C GLU A 155 -22.09 0.42 38.84
N ALA A 156 -21.55 1.53 38.33
CA ALA A 156 -22.15 2.27 37.22
C ALA A 156 -22.17 1.45 35.93
N LEU A 157 -21.10 0.71 35.66
CA LEU A 157 -21.07 -0.20 34.50
C LEU A 157 -22.11 -1.32 34.62
N ASP A 158 -22.28 -1.90 35.82
CA ASP A 158 -23.27 -2.94 36.09
C ASP A 158 -24.71 -2.41 35.91
N GLU A 159 -24.97 -1.18 36.39
CA GLU A 159 -26.26 -0.52 36.19
C GLU A 159 -26.59 -0.32 34.72
N ALA A 160 -25.61 0.19 33.92
CA ALA A 160 -25.80 0.37 32.50
C ALA A 160 -25.94 -0.97 31.73
N CYS A 161 -25.24 -2.02 32.18
CA CYS A 161 -25.35 -3.37 31.59
C CYS A 161 -26.69 -4.05 31.88
N ALA A 162 -27.45 -3.59 32.90
CA ALA A 162 -28.79 -4.10 33.21
C ALA A 162 -29.87 -3.57 32.23
N LEU A 163 -29.56 -2.56 31.42
CA LEU A 163 -30.48 -2.03 30.41
C LEU A 163 -30.71 -3.05 29.28
N PRO A 164 -31.90 -3.01 28.63
CA PRO A 164 -32.16 -3.90 27.49
C PRO A 164 -31.17 -3.73 26.34
N ASN A 165 -30.75 -4.83 25.75
CA ASN A 165 -29.83 -4.87 24.61
C ASN A 165 -28.51 -4.12 24.80
N ALA A 166 -28.03 -3.97 26.01
CA ALA A 166 -26.87 -3.16 26.43
C ALA A 166 -25.52 -3.78 26.00
N TRP A 167 -25.26 -3.87 24.68
CA TRP A 167 -24.00 -4.41 24.19
C TRP A 167 -22.83 -3.42 24.39
N ARG A 168 -23.06 -2.11 24.19
CA ARG A 168 -22.02 -1.08 24.36
C ARG A 168 -21.59 -0.92 25.80
N PRO A 169 -22.49 -0.86 26.80
CA PRO A 169 -22.12 -0.91 28.23
C PRO A 169 -21.30 -2.15 28.58
N ARG A 170 -21.67 -3.35 28.06
CA ARG A 170 -20.91 -4.58 28.29
C ARG A 170 -19.50 -4.49 27.72
N MET A 171 -19.31 -3.88 26.55
CA MET A 171 -17.97 -3.65 26.01
C MET A 171 -17.14 -2.68 26.88
N TRP A 172 -17.78 -1.65 27.47
CA TRP A 172 -17.09 -0.79 28.42
C TRP A 172 -16.73 -1.53 29.73
N ARG A 173 -17.61 -2.40 30.22
CA ARG A 173 -17.34 -3.25 31.37
C ARG A 173 -16.23 -4.27 31.05
N ALA A 174 -16.24 -4.90 29.91
CA ALA A 174 -15.17 -5.78 29.45
C ALA A 174 -13.81 -5.05 29.41
N ARG A 175 -13.77 -3.81 28.90
CA ARG A 175 -12.56 -2.98 28.92
C ARG A 175 -12.09 -2.68 30.36
N ASN A 176 -13.00 -2.41 31.29
CA ASN A 176 -12.68 -2.22 32.69
C ASN A 176 -12.11 -3.49 33.33
N PHE A 177 -12.67 -4.66 33.01
CA PHE A 177 -12.12 -5.95 33.45
C PHE A 177 -10.72 -6.20 32.88
N LEU A 178 -10.50 -5.93 31.57
CA LEU A 178 -9.19 -6.07 30.93
C LEU A 178 -8.13 -5.16 31.57
N SER A 179 -8.49 -3.91 31.92
CA SER A 179 -7.57 -3.00 32.62
C SER A 179 -7.13 -3.52 34.00
N LYS A 180 -7.98 -4.33 34.62
CA LYS A 180 -7.74 -5.00 35.92
C LYS A 180 -7.19 -6.42 35.78
N GLN A 181 -6.83 -6.84 34.56
CA GLN A 181 -6.36 -8.19 34.22
C GLN A 181 -7.37 -9.32 34.58
N GLN A 182 -8.64 -9.02 34.63
CA GLN A 182 -9.74 -9.95 34.88
C GLN A 182 -10.25 -10.52 33.53
N ASN A 183 -9.41 -11.27 32.84
CA ASN A 183 -9.63 -11.69 31.47
C ASN A 183 -10.89 -12.58 31.31
N ASP A 184 -11.14 -13.49 32.25
CA ASP A 184 -12.31 -14.38 32.16
C ASP A 184 -13.63 -13.62 32.22
N ALA A 185 -13.74 -12.63 33.09
CA ALA A 185 -14.92 -11.78 33.19
C ALA A 185 -15.12 -10.92 31.92
N ALA A 186 -14.02 -10.37 31.39
CA ALA A 186 -14.04 -9.63 30.15
C ALA A 186 -14.50 -10.50 28.98
N LEU A 187 -13.97 -11.73 28.87
CA LEU A 187 -14.34 -12.67 27.82
C LEU A 187 -15.80 -13.12 27.92
N ALA A 188 -16.36 -13.23 29.13
CA ALA A 188 -17.78 -13.51 29.31
C ALA A 188 -18.66 -12.41 28.71
N ASP A 189 -18.33 -11.13 28.97
CA ASP A 189 -19.01 -10.00 28.33
C ASP A 189 -18.83 -9.97 26.81
N CYS A 190 -17.60 -10.19 26.32
CA CYS A 190 -17.32 -10.24 24.88
C CYS A 190 -18.11 -11.36 24.18
N ARG A 191 -18.23 -12.56 24.78
CA ARG A 191 -19.05 -13.64 24.22
C ARG A 191 -20.52 -13.27 24.16
N ASN A 192 -21.06 -12.69 25.23
CA ASN A 192 -22.44 -12.21 25.24
C ASN A 192 -22.69 -11.18 24.13
N VAL A 193 -21.79 -10.21 23.97
CA VAL A 193 -21.88 -9.20 22.91
C VAL A 193 -21.75 -9.83 21.52
N ALA A 194 -20.86 -10.81 21.34
CA ALA A 194 -20.69 -11.50 20.08
C ALA A 194 -21.96 -12.31 19.67
N GLU A 195 -22.73 -12.81 20.64
CA GLU A 195 -23.99 -13.51 20.41
C GLU A 195 -25.15 -12.56 20.11
N THR A 196 -25.23 -11.44 20.83
CA THR A 196 -26.38 -10.52 20.77
C THR A 196 -26.22 -9.38 19.78
N ALA A 197 -25.00 -8.94 19.52
CA ALA A 197 -24.66 -7.79 18.67
C ALA A 197 -23.44 -8.06 17.75
N GLY A 198 -23.09 -9.31 17.49
CA GLY A 198 -21.89 -9.65 16.70
C GLY A 198 -21.94 -9.22 15.23
N ASN A 199 -23.08 -8.77 14.72
CA ASN A 199 -23.21 -8.17 13.38
C ASN A 199 -23.13 -6.63 13.42
N GLU A 200 -23.16 -6.01 14.60
CA GLU A 200 -23.00 -4.57 14.72
C GLU A 200 -21.52 -4.19 14.53
N SER A 201 -21.27 -3.32 13.54
CA SER A 201 -19.89 -2.92 13.19
C SER A 201 -19.15 -2.32 14.38
N ASP A 202 -19.80 -1.46 15.17
CA ASP A 202 -19.19 -0.81 16.32
C ASP A 202 -18.86 -1.82 17.43
N ALA A 203 -19.75 -2.77 17.71
CA ALA A 203 -19.52 -3.80 18.71
C ALA A 203 -18.30 -4.66 18.35
N LEU A 204 -18.24 -5.09 17.09
CA LEU A 204 -17.15 -5.91 16.61
C LEU A 204 -15.82 -5.11 16.57
N PHE A 205 -15.88 -3.82 16.24
CA PHE A 205 -14.72 -2.94 16.24
C PHE A 205 -14.16 -2.72 17.67
N MET A 206 -15.02 -2.44 18.63
CA MET A 206 -14.62 -2.32 20.03
C MET A 206 -13.98 -3.62 20.53
N MET A 207 -14.62 -4.74 20.26
CA MET A 207 -14.13 -6.07 20.66
C MET A 207 -12.75 -6.36 20.05
N ALA A 208 -12.58 -6.16 18.75
CA ALA A 208 -11.31 -6.39 18.05
C ALA A 208 -10.16 -5.55 18.64
N ASN A 209 -10.44 -4.27 18.92
CA ASN A 209 -9.44 -3.36 19.51
C ASN A 209 -9.09 -3.72 20.96
N ASP A 210 -10.09 -3.99 21.79
CA ASP A 210 -9.86 -4.23 23.21
C ASP A 210 -9.17 -5.59 23.43
N LEU A 211 -9.61 -6.63 22.74
CA LEU A 211 -8.94 -7.95 22.76
C LEU A 211 -7.53 -7.90 22.17
N GLY A 212 -7.34 -7.13 21.10
CA GLY A 212 -6.03 -6.94 20.48
C GLY A 212 -5.04 -6.24 21.40
N ARG A 213 -5.45 -5.17 22.08
CA ARG A 213 -4.62 -4.47 23.07
C ARG A 213 -4.28 -5.35 24.29
N ALA A 214 -5.19 -6.21 24.69
CA ALA A 214 -4.97 -7.15 25.78
C ALA A 214 -4.15 -8.38 25.37
N GLY A 215 -3.81 -8.55 24.09
CA GLY A 215 -3.08 -9.70 23.57
C GLY A 215 -3.87 -11.02 23.57
N LEU A 216 -5.19 -10.96 23.67
CA LEU A 216 -6.08 -12.12 23.73
C LEU A 216 -6.39 -12.64 22.33
N LEU A 217 -5.36 -13.15 21.64
CA LEU A 217 -5.40 -13.56 20.23
C LEU A 217 -6.39 -14.71 19.97
N ASP A 218 -6.50 -15.67 20.88
CA ASP A 218 -7.46 -16.77 20.74
C ASP A 218 -8.90 -16.28 20.76
N ALA A 219 -9.20 -15.26 21.57
CA ALA A 219 -10.53 -14.65 21.60
C ALA A 219 -10.84 -13.87 20.29
N ILE A 220 -9.85 -13.23 19.67
CA ILE A 220 -10.02 -12.61 18.36
C ILE A 220 -10.39 -13.68 17.32
N LYS A 221 -9.71 -14.83 17.34
CA LYS A 221 -10.00 -15.96 16.47
C LYS A 221 -11.43 -16.51 16.67
N GLU A 222 -11.86 -16.61 17.92
CA GLU A 222 -13.17 -17.18 18.31
C GLU A 222 -14.33 -16.18 18.02
N LEU A 223 -14.15 -14.91 18.40
CA LEU A 223 -15.26 -13.97 18.50
C LEU A 223 -15.33 -12.97 17.33
N VAL A 224 -14.19 -12.56 16.79
CA VAL A 224 -14.13 -11.50 15.77
C VAL A 224 -14.02 -12.06 14.37
N LEU A 225 -13.04 -12.92 14.13
CA LEU A 225 -12.72 -13.43 12.79
C LEU A 225 -13.93 -14.08 12.07
N PRO A 226 -14.75 -14.95 12.70
CA PRO A 226 -15.88 -15.58 12.03
C PRO A 226 -17.03 -14.62 11.67
N ARG A 227 -17.07 -13.45 12.31
CA ARG A 227 -18.15 -12.45 12.17
C ARG A 227 -17.79 -11.32 11.22
N TYR A 228 -16.51 -11.14 10.95
CA TYR A 228 -16.05 -10.05 10.10
C TYR A 228 -16.53 -10.23 8.65
N LYS A 229 -17.11 -9.18 8.09
CA LYS A 229 -17.52 -9.06 6.69
C LYS A 229 -17.01 -7.73 6.14
N LEU A 230 -16.16 -7.79 5.13
CA LEU A 230 -15.49 -6.62 4.55
C LEU A 230 -16.49 -5.57 4.02
N GLU A 231 -17.61 -6.02 3.46
CA GLU A 231 -18.61 -5.15 2.83
C GLU A 231 -19.50 -4.41 3.83
N ALA A 232 -19.64 -4.98 5.03
CA ALA A 232 -20.60 -4.50 6.05
C ALA A 232 -19.93 -3.80 7.24
N HIS A 233 -18.67 -4.11 7.51
CA HIS A 233 -18.05 -3.70 8.75
C HIS A 233 -16.96 -2.63 8.52
N HIS A 234 -16.67 -1.88 9.59
CA HIS A 234 -15.64 -0.84 9.59
C HIS A 234 -14.25 -1.41 9.24
N PRO A 235 -13.47 -0.77 8.35
CA PRO A 235 -12.15 -1.27 7.92
C PRO A 235 -11.15 -1.44 9.05
N GLY A 236 -11.30 -0.70 10.15
CA GLY A 236 -10.46 -0.84 11.34
C GLY A 236 -10.51 -2.24 11.98
N ILE A 237 -11.61 -3.00 11.79
CA ILE A 237 -11.67 -4.40 12.23
C ILE A 237 -10.73 -5.25 11.38
N GLY A 238 -10.71 -5.02 10.07
CA GLY A 238 -9.76 -5.66 9.16
C GLY A 238 -8.31 -5.39 9.57
N ILE A 239 -7.98 -4.15 9.95
CA ILE A 239 -6.65 -3.78 10.45
C ILE A 239 -6.33 -4.52 11.77
N ALA A 240 -7.28 -4.64 12.69
CA ALA A 240 -7.09 -5.42 13.92
C ALA A 240 -6.85 -6.91 13.61
N LEU A 241 -7.54 -7.47 12.62
CA LEU A 241 -7.32 -8.84 12.14
C LEU A 241 -5.97 -9.00 11.44
N LEU A 242 -5.47 -7.99 10.71
CA LEU A 242 -4.10 -8.02 10.19
C LEU A 242 -3.05 -8.09 11.31
N ASN A 243 -3.25 -7.36 12.42
CA ASN A 243 -2.39 -7.48 13.60
C ASN A 243 -2.45 -8.91 14.19
N TYR A 244 -3.65 -9.49 14.26
CA TYR A 244 -3.82 -10.88 14.69
C TYR A 244 -3.04 -11.85 13.80
N PHE A 245 -3.19 -11.78 12.46
CA PHE A 245 -2.48 -12.64 11.53
C PHE A 245 -0.95 -12.46 11.58
N ALA A 246 -0.48 -11.21 11.76
CA ALA A 246 0.94 -10.93 11.91
C ALA A 246 1.52 -11.56 13.19
N ALA A 247 0.83 -11.42 14.33
CA ALA A 247 1.24 -11.96 15.61
C ALA A 247 1.21 -13.50 15.65
N THR A 248 0.24 -14.12 14.96
CA THR A 248 0.09 -15.58 14.89
C THR A 248 0.86 -16.23 13.73
N LYS A 249 1.63 -15.44 12.97
CA LYS A 249 2.41 -15.90 11.81
C LYS A 249 1.57 -16.58 10.71
N GLN A 250 0.34 -16.13 10.55
CA GLN A 250 -0.57 -16.58 9.50
C GLN A 250 -0.48 -15.61 8.31
N ALA A 251 0.69 -15.56 7.70
CA ALA A 251 1.01 -14.54 6.68
C ALA A 251 0.19 -14.70 5.39
N LYS A 252 -0.24 -15.91 5.03
CA LYS A 252 -1.06 -16.15 3.84
C LYS A 252 -2.45 -15.55 4.00
N GLU A 253 -3.10 -15.83 5.12
CA GLU A 253 -4.41 -15.30 5.48
C GLU A 253 -4.36 -13.78 5.67
N GLY A 254 -3.29 -13.30 6.30
CA GLY A 254 -3.04 -11.87 6.47
C GLY A 254 -2.88 -11.14 5.15
N MET A 255 -2.12 -11.70 4.21
CA MET A 255 -1.92 -11.12 2.87
C MET A 255 -3.23 -11.10 2.05
N GLU A 256 -4.04 -12.15 2.15
CA GLU A 256 -5.35 -12.21 1.49
C GLU A 256 -6.28 -11.11 2.01
N LEU A 257 -6.39 -10.95 3.34
CA LEU A 257 -7.21 -9.87 3.94
C LEU A 257 -6.67 -8.48 3.58
N LEU A 258 -5.35 -8.29 3.61
CA LEU A 258 -4.70 -7.04 3.23
C LEU A 258 -5.05 -6.65 1.79
N HIS A 259 -5.02 -7.62 0.88
CA HIS A 259 -5.44 -7.42 -0.50
C HIS A 259 -6.90 -6.97 -0.60
N GLN A 260 -7.80 -7.69 0.06
CA GLN A 260 -9.23 -7.36 0.05
C GLN A 260 -9.50 -5.93 0.56
N LEU A 261 -8.78 -5.50 1.62
CA LEU A 261 -8.86 -4.14 2.15
C LEU A 261 -8.35 -3.10 1.14
N ARG A 262 -7.25 -3.36 0.43
CA ARG A 262 -6.74 -2.46 -0.62
C ARG A 262 -7.70 -2.30 -1.78
N VAL A 263 -8.28 -3.39 -2.25
CA VAL A 263 -9.26 -3.36 -3.35
C VAL A 263 -10.51 -2.58 -2.95
N ARG A 264 -10.98 -2.77 -1.71
CA ARG A 264 -12.21 -2.14 -1.21
C ARG A 264 -12.03 -0.66 -0.86
N PHE A 265 -10.85 -0.28 -0.34
CA PHE A 265 -10.55 1.06 0.14
C PHE A 265 -9.27 1.62 -0.51
N PRO A 266 -9.25 1.80 -1.85
CA PRO A 266 -8.05 2.22 -2.56
C PRO A 266 -7.57 3.58 -2.07
N ARG A 267 -6.27 3.69 -1.78
CA ARG A 267 -5.57 4.86 -1.24
C ARG A 267 -5.94 5.29 0.18
N ALA A 268 -7.16 5.02 0.65
CA ALA A 268 -7.60 5.48 1.96
C ALA A 268 -6.83 4.82 3.12
N LEU A 269 -6.37 3.59 2.93
CA LEU A 269 -5.67 2.79 3.95
C LEU A 269 -4.19 2.53 3.64
N ASP A 270 -3.63 3.03 2.53
CA ASP A 270 -2.29 2.67 2.06
C ASP A 270 -1.21 2.83 3.14
N GLN A 271 -1.21 3.95 3.86
CA GLN A 271 -0.25 4.19 4.94
C GLN A 271 -0.40 3.21 6.11
N GLN A 272 -1.63 2.80 6.42
CA GLN A 272 -1.92 1.87 7.50
C GLN A 272 -1.62 0.41 7.11
N LEU A 273 -1.75 0.07 5.83
CA LEU A 273 -1.52 -1.28 5.32
C LEU A 273 -0.06 -1.57 4.97
N ALA A 274 0.75 -0.54 4.67
CA ALA A 274 2.16 -0.72 4.28
C ALA A 274 3.01 -1.51 5.30
N PRO A 275 2.90 -1.31 6.62
CA PRO A 275 3.66 -2.11 7.60
C PRO A 275 3.31 -3.59 7.56
N PHE A 276 2.04 -3.93 7.34
CA PHE A 276 1.58 -5.34 7.26
C PHE A 276 2.07 -6.01 5.98
N ASP A 277 2.11 -5.29 4.87
CA ASP A 277 2.66 -5.79 3.62
C ASP A 277 4.13 -6.20 3.78
N ALA A 278 4.94 -5.34 4.38
CA ALA A 278 6.33 -5.62 4.68
C ALA A 278 6.48 -6.83 5.63
N GLU A 279 5.67 -6.89 6.69
CA GLU A 279 5.71 -7.96 7.69
C GLU A 279 5.29 -9.31 7.09
N PHE A 280 4.17 -9.39 6.40
CA PHE A 280 3.72 -10.63 5.77
C PHE A 280 4.65 -11.09 4.66
N THR A 281 5.17 -10.17 3.85
CA THR A 281 6.20 -10.49 2.86
C THR A 281 7.42 -11.11 3.53
N ARG A 282 7.90 -10.54 4.65
CA ARG A 282 9.02 -11.07 5.42
C ARG A 282 8.73 -12.48 5.99
N GLN A 283 7.52 -12.71 6.48
CA GLN A 283 7.11 -14.01 7.01
C GLN A 283 6.98 -15.09 5.91
N LEU A 284 6.57 -14.69 4.70
CA LEU A 284 6.41 -15.59 3.56
C LEU A 284 7.72 -15.93 2.87
N VAL A 285 8.71 -15.04 2.99
CA VAL A 285 10.04 -15.26 2.39
C VAL A 285 10.78 -16.34 3.18
N PRO A 286 11.21 -17.42 2.54
CA PRO A 286 12.00 -18.42 3.23
C PRO A 286 13.36 -17.85 3.65
N PRO A 287 13.91 -18.30 4.77
CA PRO A 287 15.24 -17.89 5.18
C PRO A 287 16.28 -18.28 4.13
N ALA A 288 17.35 -17.48 4.03
CA ALA A 288 18.48 -17.81 3.17
C ALA A 288 19.02 -19.21 3.53
N ALA A 289 19.08 -20.11 2.57
CA ALA A 289 19.51 -21.48 2.77
C ALA A 289 20.66 -21.83 1.83
N PRO A 290 21.69 -22.56 2.33
CA PRO A 290 22.72 -23.13 1.47
C PRO A 290 22.11 -24.05 0.43
N LEU A 291 22.68 -24.09 -0.77
CA LEU A 291 22.29 -25.05 -1.78
C LEU A 291 22.59 -26.46 -1.29
N GLN A 292 21.59 -27.34 -1.34
CA GLN A 292 21.76 -28.73 -0.96
C GLN A 292 22.27 -29.55 -2.15
N GLY A 293 23.25 -30.41 -1.91
CA GLY A 293 23.87 -31.27 -2.94
C GLY A 293 24.75 -30.47 -3.93
N GLN A 294 24.71 -30.87 -5.20
CA GLN A 294 25.36 -30.18 -6.32
C GLN A 294 24.31 -29.75 -7.35
N PRO A 295 23.47 -28.75 -7.02
CA PRO A 295 22.46 -28.31 -7.97
C PRO A 295 23.12 -27.64 -9.16
N LYS A 296 22.56 -27.87 -10.35
CA LYS A 296 23.01 -27.19 -11.55
C LYS A 296 22.58 -25.73 -11.52
N VAL A 297 23.53 -24.84 -11.33
CA VAL A 297 23.32 -23.40 -11.46
C VAL A 297 23.45 -23.02 -12.93
N ILE A 298 22.44 -22.37 -13.46
CA ILE A 298 22.42 -21.80 -14.81
C ILE A 298 22.36 -20.28 -14.71
N VAL A 299 22.81 -19.60 -15.75
CA VAL A 299 22.71 -18.16 -15.87
C VAL A 299 21.50 -17.82 -16.75
N PHE A 300 20.49 -17.22 -16.13
CA PHE A 300 19.36 -16.69 -16.86
C PHE A 300 19.74 -15.35 -17.48
N ARG A 301 19.75 -15.32 -18.81
CA ARG A 301 20.19 -14.16 -19.56
C ARG A 301 19.03 -13.46 -20.23
N MET A 302 18.98 -12.14 -20.12
CA MET A 302 18.04 -11.27 -20.82
C MET A 302 18.81 -10.16 -21.54
N ASP A 303 18.75 -10.14 -22.87
CA ASP A 303 19.44 -9.15 -23.71
C ASP A 303 18.60 -7.90 -23.96
N ARG A 304 17.44 -7.82 -23.38
CA ARG A 304 16.44 -6.75 -23.48
C ARG A 304 15.76 -6.53 -22.14
N PRO A 305 15.04 -5.41 -21.95
CA PRO A 305 14.25 -5.20 -20.75
C PRO A 305 13.30 -6.34 -20.42
N LEU A 306 12.99 -6.56 -19.16
CA LEU A 306 12.19 -7.67 -18.63
C LEU A 306 10.84 -7.86 -19.35
N TRP A 307 10.20 -6.77 -19.73
CA TRP A 307 8.90 -6.75 -20.40
C TRP A 307 8.95 -7.18 -21.87
N TYR A 308 10.10 -7.09 -22.51
CA TYR A 308 10.24 -7.25 -23.96
C TYR A 308 9.76 -8.61 -24.48
N GLY A 309 10.20 -9.70 -23.88
CA GLY A 309 9.81 -11.06 -24.27
C GLY A 309 8.34 -11.35 -24.01
N VAL A 310 7.87 -10.98 -22.83
CA VAL A 310 6.51 -11.23 -22.34
C VAL A 310 5.46 -10.48 -23.17
N LEU A 311 5.76 -9.25 -23.60
CA LEU A 311 4.86 -8.43 -24.42
C LEU A 311 4.99 -8.65 -25.92
N GLY A 312 5.53 -9.79 -26.35
CA GLY A 312 5.59 -10.20 -27.76
C GLY A 312 6.68 -9.50 -28.57
N LYS A 313 7.78 -9.12 -27.94
CA LYS A 313 8.96 -8.51 -28.59
C LYS A 313 8.64 -7.21 -29.35
N PRO A 314 8.17 -6.16 -28.68
CA PRO A 314 7.81 -4.88 -29.31
C PRO A 314 9.07 -4.04 -29.63
N GLU A 315 9.77 -4.35 -30.71
CA GLU A 315 11.00 -3.67 -31.16
C GLU A 315 10.83 -2.15 -31.29
N PHE A 316 9.66 -1.71 -31.70
CA PHE A 316 9.34 -0.29 -31.90
C PHE A 316 9.35 0.56 -30.62
N LEU A 317 9.48 -0.06 -29.45
CA LEU A 317 9.63 0.63 -28.17
C LEU A 317 11.10 0.82 -27.77
N LEU A 318 11.99 0.08 -28.38
CA LEU A 318 13.41 0.21 -28.09
C LEU A 318 13.97 1.38 -28.90
N PRO A 319 14.76 2.27 -28.30
CA PRO A 319 15.44 3.30 -29.04
C PRO A 319 16.45 2.66 -29.99
N PRO A 320 16.72 3.27 -31.17
CA PRO A 320 17.78 2.80 -32.03
C PRO A 320 19.13 2.87 -31.30
N PRO A 321 20.01 1.88 -31.47
CA PRO A 321 21.32 1.89 -30.84
C PRO A 321 22.09 3.17 -31.16
N GLN A 322 22.51 3.88 -30.12
CA GLN A 322 23.33 5.10 -30.26
C GLN A 322 24.82 4.77 -30.45
N LYS A 323 25.25 3.58 -30.04
CA LYS A 323 26.62 3.09 -30.09
C LYS A 323 26.67 1.61 -30.43
N GLU A 324 27.75 1.20 -31.08
CA GLU A 324 28.11 -0.21 -31.19
C GLU A 324 28.58 -0.74 -29.84
N GLY A 325 28.28 -2.01 -29.56
CA GLY A 325 28.63 -2.70 -28.33
C GLY A 325 27.41 -3.03 -27.47
N PHE A 326 27.67 -3.77 -26.41
CA PHE A 326 26.67 -4.27 -25.49
C PHE A 326 27.15 -4.11 -24.06
N VAL A 327 26.24 -3.87 -23.10
CA VAL A 327 26.55 -3.84 -21.66
C VAL A 327 25.80 -4.96 -20.96
N MET A 328 26.52 -5.92 -20.38
CA MET A 328 25.96 -7.02 -19.62
C MET A 328 26.07 -6.72 -18.12
N PHE A 329 24.95 -6.73 -17.44
CA PHE A 329 24.89 -6.59 -15.97
C PHE A 329 24.73 -7.97 -15.35
N ALA A 330 25.75 -8.41 -14.60
CA ALA A 330 25.70 -9.67 -13.84
C ALA A 330 25.10 -9.48 -12.45
N GLY A 331 24.44 -10.51 -11.95
CA GLY A 331 23.92 -10.50 -10.58
C GLY A 331 25.00 -10.14 -9.55
N LEU A 332 24.66 -9.33 -8.55
CA LEU A 332 25.62 -8.85 -7.55
C LEU A 332 25.84 -9.89 -6.45
N ALA A 333 27.04 -9.95 -5.93
CA ALA A 333 27.33 -10.75 -4.73
C ALA A 333 26.82 -10.01 -3.48
N VAL A 334 26.34 -10.77 -2.49
CA VAL A 334 25.95 -10.24 -1.18
C VAL A 334 27.00 -10.59 -0.15
N ILE A 335 27.73 -9.58 0.31
CA ILE A 335 28.80 -9.75 1.29
C ILE A 335 28.21 -9.52 2.69
N GLN A 336 28.23 -10.55 3.52
CA GLN A 336 27.81 -10.51 4.92
C GLN A 336 28.87 -11.15 5.81
N ASP A 337 28.89 -10.74 7.09
CA ASP A 337 29.68 -11.41 8.11
C ASP A 337 29.07 -12.80 8.41
N GLY A 338 29.89 -13.83 8.46
CA GLY A 338 29.44 -15.20 8.72
C GLY A 338 30.14 -16.26 7.87
N PRO A 339 29.70 -17.52 7.92
CA PRO A 339 30.29 -18.59 7.11
C PRO A 339 30.17 -18.25 5.62
N LYS A 340 31.30 -18.22 4.93
CA LYS A 340 31.35 -17.96 3.48
C LYS A 340 30.84 -19.19 2.73
N THR A 341 29.52 -19.34 2.68
CA THR A 341 28.88 -20.25 1.73
C THR A 341 28.94 -19.62 0.35
N ALA A 342 29.57 -20.27 -0.61
CA ALA A 342 29.83 -19.69 -1.92
C ALA A 342 28.53 -19.28 -2.68
N GLN A 343 27.45 -20.02 -2.44
CA GLN A 343 26.16 -19.78 -3.08
C GLN A 343 25.02 -20.13 -2.13
N VAL A 344 23.99 -19.28 -2.09
CA VAL A 344 22.79 -19.48 -1.27
C VAL A 344 21.55 -19.14 -2.10
N GLN A 345 20.45 -19.85 -1.87
CA GLN A 345 19.12 -19.40 -2.28
C GLN A 345 18.62 -18.34 -1.31
N ARG A 346 18.19 -17.22 -1.83
CA ARG A 346 17.87 -16.07 -1.01
C ARG A 346 16.86 -15.16 -1.68
N GLU A 347 15.71 -14.99 -1.04
CA GLU A 347 14.60 -14.14 -1.51
C GLU A 347 14.33 -12.94 -0.59
N ASP A 348 15.16 -12.75 0.43
CA ASP A 348 15.10 -11.57 1.28
C ASP A 348 15.50 -10.31 0.51
N GLU A 349 15.50 -9.20 1.19
CA GLU A 349 15.83 -7.90 0.62
C GLU A 349 17.19 -7.87 -0.07
N LEU A 350 18.23 -8.44 0.56
CA LEU A 350 19.57 -8.46 -0.05
C LEU A 350 19.62 -9.32 -1.31
N GLY A 351 18.88 -10.43 -1.33
CA GLY A 351 18.68 -11.25 -2.53
C GLY A 351 17.96 -10.49 -3.63
N ARG A 352 16.97 -9.68 -3.29
CA ARG A 352 16.30 -8.79 -4.24
C ARG A 352 17.22 -7.69 -4.76
N LEU A 353 18.03 -7.07 -3.91
CA LEU A 353 19.00 -6.05 -4.32
C LEU A 353 20.04 -6.60 -5.29
N SER A 354 20.49 -7.85 -5.11
CA SER A 354 21.43 -8.49 -6.04
C SER A 354 20.92 -8.54 -7.48
N ARG A 355 19.58 -8.52 -7.67
CA ARG A 355 18.90 -8.56 -8.97
C ARG A 355 18.35 -7.20 -9.41
N SER A 356 17.79 -6.40 -8.47
CA SER A 356 17.14 -5.15 -8.81
C SER A 356 18.11 -4.12 -9.40
N VAL A 357 19.32 -4.04 -8.87
CA VAL A 357 20.36 -3.14 -9.39
C VAL A 357 20.72 -3.46 -10.85
N PRO A 358 21.09 -4.71 -11.20
CA PRO A 358 21.31 -5.10 -12.59
C PRO A 358 20.12 -4.84 -13.51
N LEU A 359 18.92 -5.24 -13.11
CA LEU A 359 17.70 -5.11 -13.92
C LEU A 359 17.38 -3.64 -14.20
N PHE A 360 17.40 -2.82 -13.16
CA PHE A 360 17.12 -1.39 -13.26
C PHE A 360 18.14 -0.69 -14.16
N LEU A 361 19.43 -0.88 -13.90
CA LEU A 361 20.48 -0.20 -14.66
C LEU A 361 20.51 -0.62 -16.13
N ALA A 362 20.32 -1.92 -16.42
CA ALA A 362 20.25 -2.42 -17.79
C ALA A 362 19.08 -1.78 -18.55
N GLU A 363 17.90 -1.75 -17.95
CA GLU A 363 16.71 -1.17 -18.58
C GLU A 363 16.87 0.35 -18.81
N GLN A 364 17.28 1.10 -17.77
CA GLN A 364 17.43 2.56 -17.89
C GLN A 364 18.52 2.93 -18.90
N LEU A 365 19.65 2.23 -18.91
CA LEU A 365 20.71 2.46 -19.87
C LEU A 365 20.23 2.21 -21.31
N HIS A 366 19.48 1.12 -21.51
CA HIS A 366 18.91 0.80 -22.81
C HIS A 366 17.91 1.86 -23.29
N LEU A 367 16.95 2.22 -22.43
CA LEU A 367 15.86 3.12 -22.80
C LEU A 367 16.27 4.59 -22.90
N LEU A 368 17.12 5.06 -22.00
CA LEU A 368 17.45 6.48 -21.89
C LEU A 368 18.72 6.87 -22.66
N ALA A 369 19.71 5.97 -22.70
CA ALA A 369 20.97 6.23 -23.39
C ALA A 369 21.05 5.61 -24.79
N GLY A 370 20.10 4.74 -25.17
CA GLY A 370 20.16 3.98 -26.41
C GLY A 370 21.37 3.05 -26.50
N ILE A 371 21.93 2.65 -25.35
CA ILE A 371 23.03 1.69 -25.27
C ILE A 371 22.44 0.31 -25.04
N PRO A 372 22.59 -0.65 -25.98
CA PRO A 372 22.08 -1.99 -25.80
C PRO A 372 22.63 -2.61 -24.50
N ALA A 373 21.73 -3.04 -23.63
CA ALA A 373 22.09 -3.60 -22.33
C ALA A 373 21.17 -4.76 -21.94
N GLY A 374 21.71 -5.69 -21.16
CA GLY A 374 20.99 -6.85 -20.67
C GLY A 374 21.52 -7.32 -19.32
N THR A 375 20.92 -8.41 -18.81
CA THR A 375 21.27 -8.97 -17.51
C THR A 375 21.59 -10.45 -17.58
N ALA A 376 22.47 -10.89 -16.69
CA ALA A 376 22.87 -12.28 -16.49
C ALA A 376 22.72 -12.63 -15.00
N LEU A 377 21.64 -13.34 -14.64
CA LEU A 377 21.26 -13.62 -13.26
C LEU A 377 21.36 -15.13 -12.98
N PRO A 378 22.07 -15.55 -11.92
CA PRO A 378 22.20 -16.97 -11.60
C PRO A 378 20.93 -17.53 -10.96
N VAL A 379 20.52 -18.73 -11.39
CA VAL A 379 19.35 -19.44 -10.92
C VAL A 379 19.65 -20.95 -10.87
N VAL A 380 19.09 -21.67 -9.90
CA VAL A 380 19.12 -23.14 -9.90
C VAL A 380 18.11 -23.63 -10.93
N GLU A 381 18.52 -24.57 -11.79
CA GLU A 381 17.61 -25.18 -12.76
C GLU A 381 16.43 -25.86 -12.03
N GLY A 382 15.21 -25.38 -12.27
CA GLY A 382 14.01 -25.82 -11.54
C GLY A 382 13.93 -25.37 -10.08
N GLY A 383 14.83 -24.50 -9.62
CA GLY A 383 14.91 -23.99 -8.26
C GLY A 383 14.63 -22.48 -8.17
N GLY A 384 15.23 -21.81 -7.19
CA GLY A 384 15.12 -20.38 -6.93
C GLY A 384 16.35 -19.59 -7.39
N TRP A 385 16.31 -18.30 -7.14
CA TRP A 385 17.43 -17.41 -7.37
C TRP A 385 18.63 -17.75 -6.51
N VAL A 386 19.82 -17.65 -7.10
CA VAL A 386 21.09 -17.88 -6.41
C VAL A 386 21.80 -16.56 -6.21
N VAL A 387 22.28 -16.36 -5.01
CA VAL A 387 23.13 -15.22 -4.66
C VAL A 387 24.49 -15.75 -4.20
N SER A 388 25.55 -15.23 -4.78
CA SER A 388 26.91 -15.54 -4.37
C SER A 388 27.33 -14.67 -3.17
N SER A 389 28.07 -15.22 -2.23
CA SER A 389 28.76 -14.48 -1.17
C SER A 389 30.18 -14.00 -1.61
N VAL A 390 30.59 -14.36 -2.83
CA VAL A 390 31.87 -13.99 -3.42
C VAL A 390 31.61 -13.30 -4.75
N PRO A 391 32.24 -12.14 -5.03
CA PRO A 391 32.17 -11.48 -6.32
C PRO A 391 32.53 -12.41 -7.47
N TRP A 392 31.99 -12.15 -8.65
CA TRP A 392 32.42 -12.84 -9.86
C TRP A 392 33.91 -12.65 -10.08
N ALA A 393 34.63 -13.76 -10.29
CA ALA A 393 36.04 -13.71 -10.67
C ALA A 393 36.18 -13.13 -12.07
N GLU A 394 37.14 -12.22 -12.27
CA GLU A 394 37.29 -11.47 -13.54
C GLU A 394 37.58 -12.39 -14.72
N ASP A 395 38.34 -13.46 -14.52
CA ASP A 395 38.66 -14.45 -15.53
C ASP A 395 37.44 -15.26 -15.99
N ARG A 396 36.40 -15.35 -15.16
CA ARG A 396 35.15 -16.05 -15.46
C ARG A 396 34.05 -15.17 -16.03
N LEU A 397 34.17 -13.85 -15.98
CA LEU A 397 33.14 -12.94 -16.46
C LEU A 397 32.83 -13.15 -17.95
N THR A 398 33.83 -13.51 -18.75
CA THR A 398 33.65 -13.76 -20.18
C THR A 398 32.85 -15.04 -20.48
N GLU A 399 32.68 -15.94 -19.51
CA GLU A 399 31.83 -17.13 -19.63
C GLU A 399 30.34 -16.76 -19.73
N LEU A 400 29.97 -15.55 -19.27
CA LEU A 400 28.62 -15.02 -19.38
C LEU A 400 28.22 -14.61 -20.81
N LEU A 401 29.17 -14.61 -21.74
CA LEU A 401 29.04 -14.09 -23.09
C LEU A 401 29.23 -15.21 -24.14
N SER A 402 28.51 -15.09 -25.25
CA SER A 402 28.81 -15.88 -26.44
C SER A 402 30.13 -15.41 -27.08
N ASP A 403 30.74 -16.25 -27.94
CA ASP A 403 32.01 -15.91 -28.59
C ASP A 403 31.95 -14.61 -29.40
N ARG A 404 30.82 -14.31 -30.04
CA ARG A 404 30.61 -13.06 -30.80
C ARG A 404 30.59 -11.81 -29.93
N GLU A 405 30.19 -11.93 -28.68
CA GLU A 405 30.03 -10.81 -27.74
C GLU A 405 31.29 -10.51 -26.95
N ARG A 406 32.25 -11.45 -26.90
CA ARG A 406 33.51 -11.32 -26.14
C ARG A 406 34.41 -10.19 -26.62
N THR A 407 34.20 -9.66 -27.80
CA THR A 407 35.09 -8.64 -28.39
C THR A 407 34.60 -7.21 -28.25
N ASN A 408 33.32 -6.99 -27.95
CA ASN A 408 32.74 -5.63 -27.84
C ASN A 408 31.66 -5.51 -26.76
N THR A 409 31.91 -6.08 -25.61
CA THR A 409 30.97 -6.03 -24.48
C THR A 409 31.65 -5.47 -23.25
N LYS A 410 30.93 -4.63 -22.50
CA LYS A 410 31.31 -4.24 -21.15
C LYS A 410 30.48 -5.05 -20.17
N ILE A 411 31.11 -5.58 -19.12
CA ILE A 411 30.44 -6.33 -18.07
C ILE A 411 30.44 -5.48 -16.81
N VAL A 412 29.25 -5.29 -16.24
CA VAL A 412 29.06 -4.61 -14.95
C VAL A 412 28.65 -5.63 -13.91
N THR A 413 29.42 -5.73 -12.84
CA THR A 413 29.12 -6.60 -11.70
C THR A 413 29.56 -5.92 -10.41
N GLY A 414 29.29 -6.53 -9.26
CA GLY A 414 29.65 -5.87 -8.01
C GLY A 414 29.19 -6.60 -6.76
N THR A 415 29.08 -5.83 -5.69
CA THR A 415 28.66 -6.32 -4.37
C THR A 415 27.60 -5.45 -3.74
N VAL A 416 26.76 -6.06 -2.94
CA VAL A 416 25.88 -5.40 -1.97
C VAL A 416 26.37 -5.77 -0.57
N ARG A 417 26.50 -4.80 0.32
CA ARG A 417 26.92 -4.99 1.72
C ARG A 417 25.95 -4.28 2.66
N PRO A 418 25.45 -4.95 3.70
CA PRO A 418 24.80 -4.25 4.80
C PRO A 418 25.85 -3.43 5.56
N ASP A 419 25.50 -2.19 5.90
CA ASP A 419 26.30 -1.27 6.70
C ASP A 419 25.36 -0.61 7.73
N GLY A 420 25.09 -1.30 8.81
CA GLY A 420 24.05 -0.93 9.76
C GLY A 420 22.66 -0.89 9.09
N ALA A 421 21.98 0.25 9.20
CA ALA A 421 20.69 0.49 8.53
C ALA A 421 20.85 0.85 7.03
N GLN A 422 22.09 1.04 6.57
CA GLN A 422 22.39 1.37 5.18
C GLN A 422 22.77 0.15 4.36
N ARG A 423 22.66 0.30 3.05
CA ARG A 423 23.12 -0.67 2.05
C ARG A 423 24.16 0.04 1.19
N ARG A 424 25.34 -0.52 1.12
CA ARG A 424 26.40 -0.08 0.22
C ARG A 424 26.44 -0.97 -1.00
N ILE A 425 26.43 -0.35 -2.18
CA ILE A 425 26.47 -1.02 -3.49
C ILE A 425 27.77 -0.55 -4.17
N ASP A 426 28.64 -1.50 -4.48
CA ASP A 426 29.89 -1.26 -5.21
C ASP A 426 29.81 -1.99 -6.55
N LEU A 427 29.97 -1.27 -7.66
CA LEU A 427 29.95 -1.81 -9.02
C LEU A 427 31.30 -1.62 -9.71
N TRP A 428 31.71 -2.60 -10.51
CA TRP A 428 32.89 -2.53 -11.36
C TRP A 428 32.47 -2.72 -12.82
N VAL A 429 33.09 -1.94 -13.70
CA VAL A 429 32.92 -2.06 -15.15
C VAL A 429 34.18 -2.71 -15.73
N TYR A 430 33.98 -3.86 -16.38
CA TYR A 430 35.03 -4.62 -17.03
C TYR A 430 34.86 -4.55 -18.54
N ASP A 431 35.93 -4.22 -19.27
CA ASP A 431 35.93 -4.18 -20.74
C ASP A 431 36.53 -5.49 -21.29
N THR A 432 35.74 -6.22 -22.08
CA THR A 432 36.15 -7.53 -22.59
C THR A 432 37.20 -7.42 -23.71
N ALA A 433 37.27 -6.29 -24.44
CA ALA A 433 38.27 -6.07 -25.46
C ALA A 433 39.66 -5.85 -24.88
N THR A 434 39.77 -5.05 -23.82
CA THR A 434 41.03 -4.79 -23.14
C THR A 434 41.35 -5.79 -22.05
N LYS A 435 40.39 -6.59 -21.63
CA LYS A 435 40.44 -7.51 -20.48
C LYS A 435 40.82 -6.82 -19.18
N GLN A 436 40.36 -5.59 -18.98
CA GLN A 436 40.69 -4.75 -17.83
C GLN A 436 39.44 -4.15 -17.18
N ARG A 437 39.51 -3.89 -15.90
CA ARG A 437 38.56 -3.06 -15.20
C ARG A 437 38.80 -1.59 -15.60
N ILE A 438 37.78 -0.97 -16.18
CA ILE A 438 37.85 0.41 -16.70
C ILE A 438 37.23 1.44 -15.74
N GLY A 439 36.51 1.00 -14.70
CA GLY A 439 35.91 1.93 -13.76
C GLY A 439 35.19 1.27 -12.60
N HIS A 440 34.78 2.10 -11.68
CA HIS A 440 34.09 1.75 -10.46
C HIS A 440 33.02 2.80 -10.14
N ALA A 441 31.86 2.35 -9.67
CA ALA A 441 30.75 3.18 -9.20
C ALA A 441 30.31 2.70 -7.81
N THR A 442 29.98 3.61 -6.92
CA THR A 442 29.54 3.25 -5.57
C THR A 442 28.42 4.16 -5.10
N ALA A 443 27.43 3.57 -4.41
CA ALA A 443 26.37 4.33 -3.78
C ALA A 443 25.97 3.69 -2.45
N THR A 444 25.40 4.50 -1.56
CA THR A 444 24.84 4.07 -0.28
C THR A 444 23.43 4.63 -0.13
N GLY A 445 22.56 3.90 0.57
CA GLY A 445 21.23 4.38 0.91
C GLY A 445 20.65 3.58 2.06
N GLU A 446 19.68 4.15 2.75
CA GLU A 446 18.90 3.43 3.76
C GLU A 446 18.08 2.32 3.11
N ASP A 447 17.87 1.25 3.86
CA ASP A 447 16.98 0.17 3.49
C ASP A 447 15.56 0.71 3.19
N GLY A 448 14.97 0.30 2.04
CA GLY A 448 13.68 0.81 1.57
C GLY A 448 13.68 2.27 1.09
N LYS A 449 14.87 2.89 0.90
CA LYS A 449 15.05 4.26 0.38
C LYS A 449 16.26 4.35 -0.55
N LEU A 450 16.41 3.38 -1.42
CA LEU A 450 17.56 3.26 -2.32
C LEU A 450 17.42 4.01 -3.65
N GLY A 451 16.31 4.72 -3.88
CA GLY A 451 16.05 5.40 -5.15
C GLY A 451 17.14 6.39 -5.56
N ALA A 452 17.65 7.21 -4.62
CA ALA A 452 18.77 8.11 -4.88
C ALA A 452 20.04 7.33 -5.28
N ALA A 453 20.32 6.21 -4.60
CA ALA A 453 21.46 5.34 -4.90
C ALA A 453 21.36 4.72 -6.30
N TYR A 454 20.17 4.24 -6.70
CA TYR A 454 19.92 3.74 -8.06
C TYR A 454 20.20 4.82 -9.13
N LEU A 455 19.71 6.04 -8.92
CA LEU A 455 19.92 7.13 -9.87
C LEU A 455 21.39 7.62 -9.91
N GLN A 456 22.09 7.57 -8.79
CA GLN A 456 23.52 7.84 -8.74
C GLN A 456 24.31 6.80 -9.55
N LEU A 457 24.09 5.50 -9.28
CA LEU A 457 24.73 4.41 -10.00
C LEU A 457 24.45 4.46 -11.51
N LEU A 458 23.23 4.82 -11.90
CA LEU A 458 22.86 4.97 -13.31
C LEU A 458 23.75 6.03 -13.99
N ARG A 459 23.92 7.19 -13.38
CA ARG A 459 24.78 8.27 -13.93
C ARG A 459 26.25 7.86 -14.03
N GLU A 460 26.78 7.29 -12.94
CA GLU A 460 28.20 6.88 -12.88
C GLU A 460 28.49 5.75 -13.89
N VAL A 461 27.65 4.71 -13.94
CA VAL A 461 27.82 3.61 -14.89
C VAL A 461 27.61 4.10 -16.32
N SER A 462 26.63 4.96 -16.58
CA SER A 462 26.42 5.55 -17.92
C SER A 462 27.70 6.25 -18.41
N ALA A 463 28.32 7.08 -17.59
CA ALA A 463 29.56 7.76 -17.93
C ALA A 463 30.71 6.77 -18.25
N LEU A 464 30.87 5.71 -17.43
CA LEU A 464 31.90 4.69 -17.60
C LEU A 464 31.75 3.87 -18.89
N VAL A 465 30.51 3.62 -19.32
CA VAL A 465 30.26 2.89 -20.56
C VAL A 465 30.13 3.79 -21.78
N GLY A 466 30.41 5.09 -21.61
CA GLY A 466 30.43 6.09 -22.69
C GLY A 466 29.07 6.69 -23.02
N GLY A 467 28.09 6.59 -22.13
CA GLY A 467 26.82 7.31 -22.20
C GLY A 467 26.91 8.72 -21.60
N LYS A 468 25.77 9.35 -21.37
CA LYS A 468 25.68 10.67 -20.77
C LYS A 468 25.90 10.61 -19.26
N PRO A 469 26.71 11.52 -18.66
CA PRO A 469 26.95 11.51 -17.23
C PRO A 469 25.78 12.04 -16.38
N ASP A 470 24.84 12.75 -17.00
CA ASP A 470 23.64 13.33 -16.37
C ASP A 470 22.38 12.53 -16.65
N LEU A 471 22.54 11.24 -17.02
CA LEU A 471 21.41 10.37 -17.38
C LEU A 471 20.45 10.23 -16.21
N ALA A 472 19.20 10.60 -16.42
CA ALA A 472 18.13 10.47 -15.45
C ALA A 472 16.78 10.26 -16.14
N PRO A 473 15.86 9.48 -15.53
CA PRO A 473 14.49 9.39 -16.00
C PRO A 473 13.76 10.74 -15.91
N ALA A 474 12.92 11.04 -16.91
CA ALA A 474 12.19 12.31 -16.98
C ALA A 474 11.03 12.43 -15.97
N VAL A 475 10.59 11.33 -15.37
CA VAL A 475 9.45 11.24 -14.44
C VAL A 475 9.80 10.33 -13.26
N GLY A 476 9.04 10.43 -12.18
CA GLY A 476 9.25 9.65 -10.97
C GLY A 476 10.15 10.35 -9.95
N THR A 477 9.82 10.15 -8.67
CA THR A 477 10.64 10.58 -7.52
C THR A 477 11.65 9.49 -7.16
N GLU A 478 12.59 9.79 -6.26
CA GLU A 478 13.50 8.78 -5.71
C GLU A 478 12.73 7.62 -5.07
N THR A 479 11.69 7.92 -4.29
CA THR A 479 10.81 6.90 -3.67
C THR A 479 10.12 6.04 -4.72
N PHE A 480 9.69 6.62 -5.83
CA PHE A 480 9.11 5.87 -6.94
C PHE A 480 10.12 4.90 -7.55
N TRP A 481 11.37 5.33 -7.78
CA TRP A 481 12.39 4.49 -8.38
C TRP A 481 12.90 3.38 -7.46
N ASP A 482 12.87 3.59 -6.15
CA ASP A 482 13.12 2.53 -5.16
C ASP A 482 12.07 1.42 -5.26
N LYS A 483 10.79 1.79 -5.23
CA LYS A 483 9.67 0.85 -5.42
C LYS A 483 9.72 0.17 -6.79
N TYR A 484 10.05 0.92 -7.83
CA TYR A 484 10.15 0.40 -9.20
C TYR A 484 11.19 -0.72 -9.31
N ALA A 485 12.41 -0.47 -8.86
CA ALA A 485 13.51 -1.44 -8.92
C ALA A 485 13.22 -2.70 -8.08
N THR A 486 12.65 -2.51 -6.88
CA THR A 486 12.24 -3.62 -6.01
C THR A 486 11.14 -4.46 -6.67
N THR A 487 10.12 -3.83 -7.22
CA THR A 487 9.01 -4.50 -7.93
C THR A 487 9.53 -5.24 -9.18
N GLN A 488 10.45 -4.65 -9.93
CA GLN A 488 11.06 -5.27 -11.10
C GLN A 488 11.83 -6.55 -10.73
N ALA A 489 12.57 -6.55 -9.62
CA ALA A 489 13.28 -7.73 -9.14
C ALA A 489 12.33 -8.87 -8.75
N GLN A 490 11.18 -8.55 -8.17
CA GLN A 490 10.18 -9.57 -7.83
C GLN A 490 9.40 -10.06 -9.05
N LEU A 491 9.03 -9.14 -9.96
CA LEU A 491 8.41 -9.48 -11.22
C LEU A 491 9.29 -10.42 -12.06
N SER A 492 10.62 -10.31 -11.95
CA SER A 492 11.53 -11.22 -12.65
C SER A 492 11.32 -12.69 -12.28
N ALA A 493 10.99 -13.00 -11.01
CA ALA A 493 10.66 -14.36 -10.60
C ALA A 493 9.38 -14.88 -11.28
N LEU A 494 8.35 -14.04 -11.35
CA LEU A 494 7.09 -14.37 -12.02
C LEU A 494 7.30 -14.61 -13.52
N VAL A 495 8.10 -13.77 -14.18
CA VAL A 495 8.42 -13.89 -15.61
C VAL A 495 9.17 -15.19 -15.91
N ILE A 496 10.16 -15.56 -15.08
CA ILE A 496 10.94 -16.78 -15.27
C ILE A 496 10.10 -18.03 -14.98
N ALA A 497 9.24 -17.97 -13.96
CA ALA A 497 8.30 -19.05 -13.68
C ALA A 497 7.28 -19.26 -14.81
N ALA A 498 6.82 -18.18 -15.44
CA ALA A 498 5.95 -18.24 -16.62
C ALA A 498 6.64 -18.92 -17.83
N GLN A 499 7.97 -18.85 -17.90
CA GLN A 499 8.78 -19.55 -18.92
C GLN A 499 9.11 -21.01 -18.53
N GLY A 500 8.68 -21.46 -17.34
CA GLY A 500 8.94 -22.83 -16.87
C GLY A 500 10.37 -23.07 -16.35
N LEU A 501 11.15 -22.01 -16.14
CA LEU A 501 12.53 -22.09 -15.65
C LEU A 501 12.63 -22.01 -14.12
N LEU A 502 11.56 -21.58 -13.45
CA LEU A 502 11.39 -21.53 -12.01
C LEU A 502 10.13 -22.32 -11.63
N GLN A 503 10.15 -23.06 -10.54
CA GLN A 503 8.95 -23.73 -10.02
C GLN A 503 7.95 -22.68 -9.54
N LYS A 504 6.65 -22.89 -9.83
CA LYS A 504 5.60 -21.93 -9.55
C LYS A 504 5.41 -21.63 -8.06
N ASP A 505 5.63 -22.62 -7.22
CA ASP A 505 5.58 -22.52 -5.75
C ASP A 505 6.74 -21.72 -5.13
N LEU A 506 7.78 -21.44 -5.92
CA LEU A 506 8.88 -20.57 -5.55
C LEU A 506 8.65 -19.09 -5.93
N VAL A 507 7.51 -18.77 -6.53
CA VAL A 507 7.07 -17.38 -6.74
C VAL A 507 6.32 -16.91 -5.50
N PHE A 508 7.04 -16.27 -4.60
CA PHE A 508 6.44 -15.77 -3.37
C PHE A 508 5.70 -14.46 -3.60
N GLY A 509 4.47 -14.38 -3.07
CA GLY A 509 3.68 -13.16 -3.15
C GLY A 509 3.21 -12.82 -4.58
N GLN A 510 2.84 -13.80 -5.40
CA GLN A 510 2.37 -13.60 -6.77
C GLN A 510 1.29 -12.49 -6.87
N ARG A 511 0.29 -12.50 -5.99
CA ARG A 511 -0.74 -11.47 -5.92
C ARG A 511 -0.14 -10.11 -5.57
N ALA A 512 0.74 -10.05 -4.57
CA ALA A 512 1.41 -8.82 -4.17
C ALA A 512 2.23 -8.20 -5.31
N ILE A 513 2.89 -9.01 -6.15
CA ILE A 513 3.63 -8.52 -7.32
C ILE A 513 2.68 -7.79 -8.30
N LEU A 514 1.50 -8.35 -8.55
CA LEU A 514 0.50 -7.72 -9.42
C LEU A 514 0.00 -6.40 -8.82
N GLU A 515 -0.26 -6.37 -7.53
CA GLU A 515 -0.73 -5.18 -6.82
C GLU A 515 0.33 -4.08 -6.77
N TRP A 516 1.58 -4.41 -6.52
CA TRP A 516 2.67 -3.44 -6.52
C TRP A 516 2.89 -2.84 -7.90
N THR A 517 2.78 -3.64 -8.96
CA THR A 517 2.86 -3.12 -10.33
C THR A 517 1.67 -2.19 -10.65
N LEU A 518 0.47 -2.51 -10.16
CA LEU A 518 -0.70 -1.64 -10.29
C LEU A 518 -0.52 -0.35 -9.48
N ALA A 519 -0.05 -0.44 -8.24
CA ALA A 519 0.20 0.71 -7.39
C ALA A 519 1.21 1.68 -8.02
N LEU A 520 2.32 1.17 -8.57
CA LEU A 520 3.30 1.96 -9.31
C LEU A 520 2.69 2.66 -10.53
N ALA A 521 1.87 1.95 -11.32
CA ALA A 521 1.22 2.52 -12.50
C ALA A 521 0.20 3.61 -12.14
N LEU A 522 -0.39 3.56 -10.93
CA LEU A 522 -1.30 4.57 -10.41
C LEU A 522 -0.57 5.73 -9.73
N GLU A 523 0.60 5.49 -9.10
CA GLU A 523 1.39 6.51 -8.40
C GLU A 523 1.91 7.58 -9.35
N ASP A 524 2.50 7.19 -10.48
CA ASP A 524 2.86 8.12 -11.54
C ASP A 524 2.33 7.65 -12.91
N ARG A 525 1.17 8.17 -13.28
CA ARG A 525 0.50 7.86 -14.56
C ARG A 525 1.28 8.31 -15.79
N ARG A 526 2.31 9.14 -15.64
CA ARG A 526 3.20 9.55 -16.75
C ARG A 526 4.29 8.50 -17.03
N SER A 527 4.56 7.63 -16.06
CA SER A 527 5.56 6.57 -16.22
C SER A 527 5.05 5.45 -17.12
N VAL A 528 5.46 5.47 -18.38
CA VAL A 528 5.22 4.38 -19.35
C VAL A 528 5.82 3.06 -18.84
N GLN A 529 7.01 3.12 -18.25
CA GLN A 529 7.73 1.96 -17.73
C GLN A 529 6.94 1.24 -16.64
N ALA A 530 6.35 1.96 -15.67
CA ALA A 530 5.53 1.35 -14.62
C ALA A 530 4.29 0.63 -15.19
N ARG A 531 3.64 1.22 -16.21
CA ARG A 531 2.51 0.59 -16.89
C ARG A 531 2.92 -0.64 -17.71
N MET A 532 4.13 -0.63 -18.25
CA MET A 532 4.69 -1.80 -18.91
C MET A 532 5.02 -2.92 -17.94
N LEU A 533 5.51 -2.61 -16.72
CA LEU A 533 5.68 -3.62 -15.66
C LEU A 533 4.34 -4.23 -15.27
N LEU A 534 3.27 -3.42 -15.11
CA LEU A 534 1.93 -3.94 -14.85
C LEU A 534 1.46 -4.88 -15.96
N SER A 535 1.60 -4.47 -17.22
CA SER A 535 1.25 -5.33 -18.38
C SER A 535 2.03 -6.64 -18.37
N THR A 536 3.31 -6.58 -18.02
CA THR A 536 4.18 -7.76 -17.92
C THR A 536 3.75 -8.70 -16.80
N ALA A 537 3.41 -8.15 -15.63
CA ALA A 537 2.95 -8.93 -14.50
C ALA A 537 1.65 -9.68 -14.83
N LEU A 538 0.67 -8.98 -15.41
CA LEU A 538 -0.61 -9.57 -15.80
C LEU A 538 -0.45 -10.66 -16.88
N ALA A 539 0.40 -10.42 -17.87
CA ALA A 539 0.67 -11.41 -18.93
C ALA A 539 1.42 -12.64 -18.39
N ALA A 540 2.40 -12.45 -17.50
CA ALA A 540 3.14 -13.55 -16.87
C ALA A 540 2.24 -14.39 -15.97
N ASP A 541 1.37 -13.74 -15.16
CA ASP A 541 0.38 -14.42 -14.33
C ASP A 541 -0.58 -15.29 -15.17
N ALA A 542 -1.07 -14.74 -16.26
CA ALA A 542 -1.93 -15.48 -17.19
C ALA A 542 -1.20 -16.69 -17.81
N ALA A 543 0.07 -16.54 -18.20
CA ALA A 543 0.89 -17.60 -18.76
C ALA A 543 1.17 -18.73 -17.74
N MET A 544 1.20 -18.42 -16.45
CA MET A 544 1.29 -19.42 -15.38
C MET A 544 0.00 -20.21 -15.16
N GLY A 545 -1.11 -19.84 -15.82
CA GLY A 545 -2.42 -20.46 -15.65
C GLY A 545 -3.15 -20.02 -14.37
N SER A 546 -2.68 -18.97 -13.72
CA SER A 546 -3.35 -18.32 -12.60
C SER A 546 -4.62 -17.58 -13.08
N LYS A 547 -5.47 -17.18 -12.13
CA LYS A 547 -6.65 -16.35 -12.40
C LYS A 547 -6.58 -15.00 -11.68
N VAL A 548 -5.52 -14.73 -10.94
CA VAL A 548 -5.38 -13.51 -10.14
C VAL A 548 -5.37 -12.25 -11.02
N HIS A 549 -4.74 -12.31 -12.20
CA HIS A 549 -4.77 -11.21 -13.17
C HIS A 549 -6.18 -10.72 -13.52
N LYS A 550 -7.19 -11.62 -13.55
CA LYS A 550 -8.57 -11.25 -13.91
C LYS A 550 -9.23 -10.32 -12.88
N GLU A 551 -8.81 -10.39 -11.63
CA GLU A 551 -9.31 -9.51 -10.57
C GLU A 551 -8.90 -8.05 -10.79
N LEU A 552 -7.81 -7.83 -11.51
CA LEU A 552 -7.30 -6.50 -11.85
C LEU A 552 -7.84 -5.95 -13.18
N ALA A 553 -8.77 -6.66 -13.84
CA ALA A 553 -9.32 -6.25 -15.15
C ALA A 553 -10.00 -4.87 -15.10
N GLY A 554 -10.76 -4.56 -14.03
CA GLY A 554 -11.42 -3.27 -13.85
C GLY A 554 -10.43 -2.11 -13.72
N PRO A 555 -9.53 -2.12 -12.71
CA PRO A 555 -8.49 -1.10 -12.54
C PRO A 555 -7.60 -0.93 -13.79
N PHE A 556 -7.23 -2.03 -14.45
CA PHE A 556 -6.45 -1.98 -15.67
C PHE A 556 -7.22 -1.30 -16.82
N ALA A 557 -8.49 -1.64 -17.00
CA ALA A 557 -9.34 -1.03 -18.03
C ALA A 557 -9.50 0.48 -17.81
N GLU A 558 -9.61 0.94 -16.58
CA GLU A 558 -9.64 2.38 -16.25
C GLU A 558 -8.34 3.08 -16.65
N LEU A 559 -7.19 2.54 -16.27
CA LEU A 559 -5.89 3.08 -16.69
C LEU A 559 -5.78 3.13 -18.22
N PHE A 560 -6.23 2.08 -18.88
CA PHE A 560 -6.10 1.92 -20.32
C PHE A 560 -7.03 2.84 -21.13
N ARG A 561 -8.27 3.10 -20.66
CA ARG A 561 -9.23 3.98 -21.35
C ARG A 561 -8.74 5.43 -21.48
N LEU A 562 -7.91 5.88 -20.54
CA LEU A 562 -7.37 7.23 -20.52
C LEU A 562 -6.14 7.40 -21.44
N GLU A 563 -5.66 6.31 -22.03
CA GLU A 563 -4.47 6.32 -22.85
C GLU A 563 -4.78 6.65 -24.32
N PRO A 564 -4.05 7.60 -24.93
CA PRO A 564 -4.11 7.80 -26.36
C PRO A 564 -3.71 6.52 -27.13
N ALA A 565 -4.39 6.19 -28.22
CA ALA A 565 -4.06 5.01 -29.03
C ALA A 565 -2.60 5.01 -29.55
N ALA A 566 -2.02 6.19 -29.69
CA ALA A 566 -0.63 6.37 -30.11
C ALA A 566 0.40 6.14 -28.99
N SER A 567 -0.03 5.99 -27.72
CA SER A 567 0.92 5.80 -26.60
C SER A 567 1.60 4.44 -26.68
N PRO A 568 2.86 4.34 -26.24
CA PRO A 568 3.55 3.05 -26.13
C PRO A 568 2.79 2.04 -25.26
N PHE A 569 2.19 2.50 -24.17
CA PHE A 569 1.40 1.65 -23.26
C PHE A 569 0.14 1.09 -23.93
N ALA A 570 -0.62 1.93 -24.66
CA ALA A 570 -1.82 1.48 -25.34
C ALA A 570 -1.54 0.36 -26.34
N ARG A 571 -0.37 0.39 -26.98
CA ARG A 571 0.08 -0.64 -27.93
C ARG A 571 0.52 -1.91 -27.20
N THR A 572 1.40 -1.81 -26.21
CA THR A 572 1.95 -2.96 -25.50
C THR A 572 0.96 -3.66 -24.58
N ALA A 573 -0.13 -3.01 -24.20
CA ALA A 573 -1.21 -3.60 -23.41
C ALA A 573 -2.09 -4.58 -24.21
N LEU A 574 -2.00 -4.59 -25.55
CA LEU A 574 -2.87 -5.41 -26.40
C LEU A 574 -2.89 -6.91 -26.01
N PRO A 575 -1.77 -7.60 -25.77
CA PRO A 575 -1.78 -9.01 -25.33
C PRO A 575 -2.51 -9.19 -24.00
N VAL A 576 -2.40 -8.21 -23.10
CA VAL A 576 -2.97 -8.24 -21.75
C VAL A 576 -4.48 -8.08 -21.77
N LEU A 577 -5.02 -7.21 -22.63
CA LEU A 577 -6.47 -7.02 -22.75
C LEU A 577 -7.21 -8.32 -23.03
N ARG A 578 -6.64 -9.18 -23.87
CA ARG A 578 -7.21 -10.49 -24.18
C ARG A 578 -7.12 -11.45 -23.00
N ALA A 579 -5.99 -11.49 -22.31
CA ALA A 579 -5.81 -12.30 -21.11
C ALA A 579 -6.81 -11.92 -19.99
N LEU A 580 -7.13 -10.63 -19.87
CA LEU A 580 -8.10 -10.10 -18.93
C LEU A 580 -9.57 -10.31 -19.34
N GLY A 581 -9.85 -10.88 -20.53
CA GLY A 581 -11.20 -11.05 -21.06
C GLY A 581 -11.85 -9.74 -21.54
N LEU A 582 -11.06 -8.70 -21.80
CA LEU A 582 -11.52 -7.40 -22.30
C LEU A 582 -11.60 -7.39 -23.84
N GLU A 583 -12.25 -8.39 -24.42
CA GLU A 583 -12.32 -8.65 -25.87
C GLU A 583 -12.86 -7.47 -26.70
N PRO A 584 -13.92 -6.73 -26.29
CA PRO A 584 -14.38 -5.57 -27.04
C PRO A 584 -13.33 -4.47 -27.14
N LEU A 585 -12.64 -4.18 -26.02
CA LEU A 585 -11.58 -3.18 -25.97
C LEU A 585 -10.34 -3.62 -26.75
N TRP A 586 -10.02 -4.92 -26.72
CA TRP A 586 -8.96 -5.51 -27.53
C TRP A 586 -9.21 -5.33 -29.03
N LYS A 587 -10.43 -5.66 -29.53
CA LYS A 587 -10.80 -5.49 -30.94
C LYS A 587 -10.70 -4.05 -31.40
N GLN A 588 -11.29 -3.13 -30.64
CA GLN A 588 -11.23 -1.71 -30.92
C GLN A 588 -9.78 -1.20 -31.05
N ARG A 589 -8.94 -1.48 -30.05
CA ARG A 589 -7.54 -1.02 -30.04
C ARG A 589 -6.68 -1.66 -31.11
N ARG A 590 -6.93 -2.91 -31.40
CA ARG A 590 -6.27 -3.60 -32.49
C ARG A 590 -6.52 -2.91 -33.84
N GLU A 591 -7.76 -2.57 -34.14
CA GLU A 591 -8.15 -1.86 -35.36
C GLU A 591 -7.52 -0.47 -35.43
N GLU A 592 -7.55 0.28 -34.33
CA GLU A 592 -6.92 1.61 -34.24
C GLU A 592 -5.41 1.55 -34.49
N ILE A 593 -4.70 0.58 -33.91
CA ILE A 593 -3.26 0.40 -34.09
C ILE A 593 -2.94 -0.02 -35.53
N LEU A 594 -3.73 -0.92 -36.14
CA LEU A 594 -3.55 -1.34 -37.52
C LEU A 594 -3.82 -0.23 -38.53
N ALA A 595 -4.77 0.64 -38.25
CA ALA A 595 -5.13 1.77 -39.11
C ALA A 595 -4.09 2.90 -39.06
N ALA A 596 -3.51 3.17 -37.89
CA ALA A 596 -2.63 4.31 -37.68
C ALA A 596 -1.13 3.98 -37.70
N GLY A 597 -0.76 2.68 -37.67
CA GLY A 597 0.61 2.26 -37.41
C GLY A 597 1.41 1.85 -38.63
N PRO A 598 2.75 1.94 -38.54
CA PRO A 598 3.66 1.41 -39.56
C PRO A 598 3.58 -0.12 -39.66
N GLU A 599 4.14 -0.68 -40.73
CA GLU A 599 4.12 -2.13 -41.00
C GLU A 599 4.71 -2.98 -39.86
N THR A 600 5.64 -2.43 -39.10
CA THR A 600 6.22 -3.08 -37.92
C THR A 600 5.18 -3.45 -36.86
N TYR A 601 4.07 -2.68 -36.72
CA TYR A 601 2.98 -3.01 -35.83
C TYR A 601 2.16 -4.19 -36.30
N ARG A 602 1.95 -4.31 -37.62
CA ARG A 602 1.25 -5.46 -38.21
C ARG A 602 2.00 -6.76 -37.95
N HIS A 603 3.31 -6.76 -38.11
CA HIS A 603 4.15 -7.92 -37.80
C HIS A 603 4.13 -8.27 -36.32
N TRP A 604 4.15 -7.27 -35.43
CA TRP A 604 4.05 -7.51 -34.00
C TRP A 604 2.67 -8.05 -33.60
N ILE A 605 1.57 -7.48 -34.09
CA ILE A 605 0.21 -7.97 -33.86
C ILE A 605 0.06 -9.41 -34.36
N ALA A 606 0.50 -9.72 -35.56
CA ALA A 606 0.46 -11.09 -36.10
C ALA A 606 1.20 -12.08 -35.18
N ARG A 607 2.31 -11.67 -34.59
CA ARG A 607 3.08 -12.48 -33.65
C ARG A 607 2.31 -12.76 -32.36
N ILE A 608 1.69 -11.75 -31.74
CA ILE A 608 0.91 -11.92 -30.51
C ILE A 608 -0.42 -12.65 -30.74
N GLU A 609 -0.97 -12.61 -31.95
CA GLU A 609 -2.17 -13.37 -32.34
C GLU A 609 -1.86 -14.84 -32.65
N GLY A 610 -0.72 -15.13 -33.22
CA GLY A 610 -0.26 -16.48 -33.51
C GLY A 610 0.30 -17.24 -32.31
N ALA A 611 0.60 -16.58 -31.21
CA ALA A 611 0.99 -17.23 -29.97
C ALA A 611 -0.26 -17.78 -29.27
N PRO A 612 -0.39 -19.10 -29.03
CA PRO A 612 -1.47 -19.63 -28.21
C PRO A 612 -1.38 -18.99 -26.83
N ALA A 613 -2.52 -18.60 -26.25
CA ALA A 613 -2.59 -18.13 -24.88
C ALA A 613 -2.06 -19.25 -23.96
N GLY A 614 -0.78 -19.19 -23.54
CA GLY A 614 -0.13 -20.21 -22.74
C GLY A 614 0.89 -21.10 -23.48
N GLY A 615 1.30 -20.77 -24.71
CA GLY A 615 2.29 -21.55 -25.46
C GLY A 615 3.74 -21.16 -25.13
N LYS A 616 4.57 -22.16 -24.86
CA LYS A 616 6.03 -22.06 -24.72
C LYS A 616 6.62 -21.34 -25.95
N ALA A 617 7.30 -20.22 -25.74
CA ALA A 617 8.15 -19.59 -26.74
C ALA A 617 9.61 -20.01 -26.52
#